data_f8e9faa14abc52d936a4a612be0d0577
#
_entry.id   f8e9faa14abc52d936a4a612be0d0577
#
_cell.length_a   1.000
_cell.length_b   1.000
_cell.length_c   1.000
_cell.angle_alpha   90.00
_cell.angle_beta   90.00
_cell.angle_gamma   90.00
#
_symmetry.space_group_name_H-M   'P 1'
#
loop_
_entity.id
_entity.type
_entity.pdbx_description
1 polymer ?
#
loop_
_entity_poly.entity_id
_entity_poly.type
_entity_poly.pdbx_seq_one_letter_code
_entity_poly.pdbx_strand_id
1 'polypeptide(L)'
;MCIRDSHWERTAAKGFQLVYGSTANLFTDRAGDYIGYGPEASELVGIPDPDTFCQLPWDKRIARVYCVCFRNREEKKDPGGHLTSDCRGNLIFQHEDFKKKHKMELRCGTEPEMMWLKKDEDGKPNGGFSNPYCYHIDQFESLRPVFMKVLEYAQAMGLDMIQGDHEDAPGQLELNWTYDDILRNADRLSTYRQICAQVAREFNLIACFMTKPFMGVSASGCHHNTSLWKGGKDVVNKIVYDKAGDLPGMPQVWTCLLYTSPSPRD
;
A
#
# COMPACT_ATOMS: atom_id res chain seq x y z
N MET A 1 -17.86 -2.44 1.28
CA MET A 1 -19.10 -3.26 1.15
C MET A 1 -19.19 -4.18 2.36
N CYS A 2 -20.39 -4.35 2.91
CA CYS A 2 -20.64 -5.29 3.98
C CYS A 2 -21.49 -6.45 3.43
N ILE A 3 -21.06 -7.67 3.67
CA ILE A 3 -21.82 -8.88 3.33
C ILE A 3 -22.02 -9.72 4.60
N ARG A 4 -23.10 -10.48 4.64
CA ARG A 4 -23.31 -11.44 5.72
C ARG A 4 -22.40 -12.64 5.53
N ASP A 5 -21.96 -13.25 6.62
CA ASP A 5 -21.17 -14.49 6.64
C ASP A 5 -21.80 -15.60 5.79
N SER A 6 -23.13 -15.78 5.88
CA SER A 6 -23.87 -16.75 5.07
C SER A 6 -23.78 -16.56 3.55
N HIS A 7 -23.24 -15.41 3.07
CA HIS A 7 -23.03 -15.14 1.65
C HIS A 7 -21.55 -15.27 1.25
N TRP A 8 -20.66 -15.57 2.19
CA TRP A 8 -19.23 -15.61 1.95
C TRP A 8 -18.83 -16.60 0.85
N GLU A 9 -19.31 -17.84 0.91
CA GLU A 9 -18.97 -18.87 -0.09
C GLU A 9 -19.35 -18.45 -1.51
N ARG A 10 -20.54 -17.87 -1.67
CA ARG A 10 -20.99 -17.35 -2.96
C ARG A 10 -20.11 -16.18 -3.41
N THR A 11 -19.81 -15.27 -2.50
CA THR A 11 -19.00 -14.08 -2.81
C THR A 11 -17.57 -14.45 -3.15
N ALA A 12 -16.97 -15.37 -2.41
CA ALA A 12 -15.63 -15.89 -2.69
C ALA A 12 -15.55 -16.57 -4.07
N ALA A 13 -16.60 -17.32 -4.43
CA ALA A 13 -16.64 -18.05 -5.69
C ALA A 13 -16.99 -17.18 -6.91
N LYS A 14 -17.95 -16.23 -6.76
CA LYS A 14 -18.55 -15.50 -7.88
C LYS A 14 -18.24 -14.01 -7.89
N GLY A 15 -17.57 -13.52 -6.84
CA GLY A 15 -17.33 -12.10 -6.64
C GLY A 15 -18.61 -11.31 -6.32
N PHE A 16 -18.44 -10.03 -6.14
CA PHE A 16 -19.50 -9.07 -5.89
C PHE A 16 -19.41 -7.92 -6.90
N GLN A 17 -20.53 -7.27 -7.16
CA GLN A 17 -20.59 -6.16 -8.08
C GLN A 17 -20.11 -4.86 -7.43
N LEU A 18 -19.36 -4.08 -8.20
CA LEU A 18 -18.85 -2.76 -7.85
C LEU A 18 -19.19 -1.77 -8.94
N VAL A 19 -19.48 -0.53 -8.55
CA VAL A 19 -19.68 0.55 -9.52
C VAL A 19 -18.30 0.93 -10.10
N TYR A 20 -18.18 0.91 -11.42
CA TYR A 20 -16.94 1.20 -12.12
C TYR A 20 -16.36 2.56 -11.73
N GLY A 21 -17.15 3.63 -11.88
CA GLY A 21 -16.69 4.98 -11.64
C GLY A 21 -16.20 5.25 -10.22
N SER A 22 -16.75 4.57 -9.21
CA SER A 22 -16.35 4.78 -7.81
C SER A 22 -15.20 3.91 -7.34
N THR A 23 -14.82 2.86 -8.08
CA THR A 23 -13.81 1.89 -7.64
C THR A 23 -12.57 1.82 -8.52
N ALA A 24 -12.74 1.99 -9.82
CA ALA A 24 -11.63 1.84 -10.76
C ALA A 24 -11.24 3.17 -11.42
N ASN A 25 -12.05 4.17 -11.29
CA ASN A 25 -11.89 5.46 -11.96
C ASN A 25 -11.88 6.62 -10.96
N LEU A 26 -11.12 6.48 -9.89
CA LEU A 26 -10.87 7.57 -8.92
C LEU A 26 -9.96 8.66 -9.46
N PHE A 27 -9.47 8.49 -10.69
CA PHE A 27 -8.53 9.40 -11.30
C PHE A 27 -9.23 10.33 -12.28
N THR A 28 -9.14 11.60 -12.00
CA THR A 28 -9.49 12.65 -12.94
C THR A 28 -8.21 13.38 -13.36
N ASP A 29 -8.23 13.95 -14.54
CA ASP A 29 -7.21 14.89 -14.98
C ASP A 29 -7.37 16.26 -14.28
N ARG A 30 -6.55 17.24 -14.66
CA ARG A 30 -6.61 18.59 -14.07
C ARG A 30 -7.90 19.35 -14.41
N ALA A 31 -8.61 18.97 -15.48
CA ALA A 31 -9.88 19.54 -15.87
C ALA A 31 -11.08 18.92 -15.14
N GLY A 32 -10.86 17.81 -14.43
CA GLY A 32 -11.87 17.04 -13.75
C GLY A 32 -12.50 15.93 -14.59
N ASP A 33 -11.95 15.68 -15.78
CA ASP A 33 -12.42 14.62 -16.67
C ASP A 33 -11.87 13.25 -16.20
N TYR A 34 -12.68 12.21 -16.32
CA TYR A 34 -12.29 10.87 -15.94
C TYR A 34 -11.21 10.30 -16.85
N ILE A 35 -10.14 9.78 -16.24
CA ILE A 35 -9.12 9.03 -16.97
C ILE A 35 -9.61 7.58 -17.09
N GLY A 36 -9.99 7.18 -18.31
CA GLY A 36 -10.55 5.86 -18.59
C GLY A 36 -12.05 5.90 -18.84
N TYR A 37 -12.84 5.17 -18.05
CA TYR A 37 -14.29 5.09 -18.22
C TYR A 37 -15.03 5.94 -17.18
N GLY A 38 -16.10 6.61 -17.60
CA GLY A 38 -16.92 7.44 -16.72
C GLY A 38 -17.95 6.64 -15.89
N PRO A 39 -18.83 7.36 -15.17
CA PRO A 39 -19.87 6.75 -14.33
C PRO A 39 -20.88 5.90 -15.11
N GLU A 40 -20.98 6.11 -16.42
CA GLU A 40 -21.84 5.38 -17.36
C GLU A 40 -21.34 3.97 -17.68
N ALA A 41 -20.10 3.64 -17.29
CA ALA A 41 -19.53 2.33 -17.55
C ALA A 41 -20.26 1.24 -16.76
N SER A 42 -20.26 0.05 -17.34
CA SER A 42 -20.86 -1.14 -16.70
C SER A 42 -20.20 -1.46 -15.35
N GLU A 43 -20.93 -2.18 -14.53
CA GLU A 43 -20.45 -2.62 -13.23
C GLU A 43 -19.24 -3.56 -13.35
N LEU A 44 -18.33 -3.45 -12.38
CA LEU A 44 -17.20 -4.33 -12.19
C LEU A 44 -17.54 -5.52 -11.30
N VAL A 45 -16.68 -6.51 -11.35
CA VAL A 45 -16.69 -7.63 -10.40
C VAL A 45 -15.40 -7.63 -9.59
N GLY A 46 -15.54 -7.51 -8.26
CA GLY A 46 -14.45 -7.76 -7.31
C GLY A 46 -14.41 -9.22 -6.93
N ILE A 47 -13.32 -9.91 -7.22
CA ILE A 47 -13.08 -11.29 -6.79
C ILE A 47 -12.22 -11.24 -5.52
N PRO A 48 -12.74 -11.68 -4.37
CA PRO A 48 -11.98 -11.74 -3.13
C PRO A 48 -10.79 -12.68 -3.24
N ASP A 49 -9.71 -12.30 -2.59
CA ASP A 49 -8.54 -13.13 -2.34
C ASP A 49 -8.65 -13.69 -0.90
N PRO A 50 -9.07 -14.95 -0.71
CA PRO A 50 -9.33 -15.51 0.61
C PRO A 50 -8.11 -15.52 1.52
N ASP A 51 -6.90 -15.61 0.97
CA ASP A 51 -5.65 -15.62 1.73
C ASP A 51 -5.39 -14.28 2.44
N THR A 52 -6.12 -13.24 2.05
CA THR A 52 -6.05 -11.90 2.65
C THR A 52 -7.16 -11.64 3.68
N PHE A 53 -7.99 -12.64 3.96
CA PHE A 53 -9.07 -12.52 4.94
C PHE A 53 -8.50 -12.24 6.32
N CYS A 54 -8.96 -11.18 6.96
CA CYS A 54 -8.48 -10.77 8.28
C CYS A 54 -9.62 -10.15 9.10
N GLN A 55 -9.87 -10.71 10.29
CA GLN A 55 -10.80 -10.13 11.26
C GLN A 55 -10.19 -8.86 11.85
N LEU A 56 -10.98 -7.77 11.93
CA LEU A 56 -10.46 -6.51 12.46
C LEU A 56 -10.24 -6.58 13.98
N PRO A 57 -9.06 -6.22 14.48
CA PRO A 57 -8.77 -6.31 15.91
C PRO A 57 -9.61 -5.35 16.77
N TRP A 58 -10.07 -4.24 16.23
CA TRP A 58 -10.92 -3.26 16.91
C TRP A 58 -12.41 -3.53 16.82
N ASP A 59 -12.85 -4.43 15.93
CA ASP A 59 -14.24 -4.91 15.88
C ASP A 59 -14.30 -6.34 15.33
N LYS A 60 -14.43 -7.29 16.23
CA LYS A 60 -14.46 -8.73 15.93
C LYS A 60 -15.65 -9.18 15.07
N ARG A 61 -16.65 -8.33 14.86
CA ARG A 61 -17.79 -8.60 13.99
C ARG A 61 -17.49 -8.32 12.52
N ILE A 62 -16.37 -7.68 12.22
CA ILE A 62 -15.99 -7.24 10.88
C ILE A 62 -14.69 -7.92 10.47
N ALA A 63 -14.65 -8.35 9.23
CA ALA A 63 -13.43 -8.82 8.58
C ALA A 63 -13.18 -8.02 7.31
N ARG A 64 -11.92 -7.96 6.91
CA ARG A 64 -11.46 -7.37 5.66
C ARG A 64 -10.91 -8.46 4.75
N VAL A 65 -11.12 -8.31 3.45
CA VAL A 65 -10.49 -9.12 2.40
C VAL A 65 -10.10 -8.20 1.25
N TYR A 66 -8.94 -8.42 0.66
CA TYR A 66 -8.56 -7.77 -0.59
C TYR A 66 -9.20 -8.45 -1.79
N CYS A 67 -9.35 -7.70 -2.87
CA CYS A 67 -9.97 -8.18 -4.09
C CYS A 67 -9.12 -7.81 -5.30
N VAL A 68 -9.33 -8.54 -6.38
CA VAL A 68 -8.90 -8.16 -7.73
C VAL A 68 -10.14 -7.81 -8.53
N CYS A 69 -10.11 -6.70 -9.25
CA CYS A 69 -11.23 -6.22 -10.04
C CYS A 69 -11.13 -6.71 -11.49
N PHE A 70 -12.27 -7.14 -12.02
CA PHE A 70 -12.48 -7.59 -13.40
C PHE A 70 -13.65 -6.84 -14.02
N ARG A 71 -13.68 -6.74 -15.35
CA ARG A 71 -14.77 -6.10 -16.06
C ARG A 71 -16.09 -6.85 -15.91
N ASN A 72 -16.03 -8.18 -15.88
CA ASN A 72 -17.17 -9.06 -15.69
C ASN A 72 -16.70 -10.40 -15.09
N ARG A 73 -17.64 -11.31 -14.81
CA ARG A 73 -17.32 -12.60 -14.19
C ARG A 73 -16.60 -13.58 -15.13
N GLU A 74 -16.73 -13.39 -16.43
CA GLU A 74 -16.15 -14.27 -17.42
C GLU A 74 -14.67 -13.97 -17.62
N GLU A 75 -14.29 -12.72 -17.58
CA GLU A 75 -12.90 -12.25 -17.72
C GLU A 75 -11.97 -12.73 -16.62
N LYS A 76 -12.51 -13.13 -15.47
CA LYS A 76 -11.71 -13.68 -14.37
C LYS A 76 -10.85 -14.88 -14.73
N LYS A 77 -11.21 -15.62 -15.80
CA LYS A 77 -10.51 -16.80 -16.28
C LYS A 77 -9.43 -16.47 -17.31
N ASP A 78 -9.42 -15.25 -17.80
CA ASP A 78 -8.55 -14.84 -18.88
C ASP A 78 -7.25 -14.26 -18.33
N PRO A 79 -6.06 -14.79 -18.67
CA PRO A 79 -4.79 -14.18 -18.30
C PRO A 79 -4.70 -12.78 -18.92
N GLY A 80 -4.83 -11.74 -18.14
CA GLY A 80 -4.94 -10.36 -18.60
C GLY A 80 -6.36 -9.81 -18.62
N GLY A 81 -7.36 -10.61 -18.22
CA GLY A 81 -8.75 -10.19 -18.03
C GLY A 81 -8.99 -9.35 -16.79
N HIS A 82 -7.96 -9.07 -15.96
CA HIS A 82 -8.06 -8.11 -14.89
C HIS A 82 -8.21 -6.68 -15.43
N LEU A 83 -8.80 -5.84 -14.65
CA LEU A 83 -8.99 -4.44 -15.02
C LEU A 83 -7.65 -3.70 -15.03
N THR A 84 -7.28 -3.06 -16.16
CA THR A 84 -6.00 -2.36 -16.30
C THR A 84 -5.83 -1.16 -15.37
N SER A 85 -6.91 -0.65 -14.80
CA SER A 85 -6.90 0.38 -13.76
C SER A 85 -6.87 -0.19 -12.33
N ASP A 86 -6.92 -1.51 -12.14
CA ASP A 86 -6.76 -2.14 -10.83
C ASP A 86 -5.27 -2.31 -10.50
N CYS A 87 -4.77 -1.47 -9.59
CA CYS A 87 -3.35 -1.49 -9.19
C CYS A 87 -2.93 -2.85 -8.62
N ARG A 88 -3.79 -3.50 -7.83
CA ARG A 88 -3.48 -4.81 -7.24
C ARG A 88 -3.42 -5.90 -8.31
N GLY A 89 -4.40 -5.92 -9.21
CA GLY A 89 -4.42 -6.84 -10.33
C GLY A 89 -3.23 -6.66 -11.27
N ASN A 90 -2.85 -5.42 -11.57
CA ASN A 90 -1.67 -5.10 -12.38
C ASN A 90 -0.37 -5.59 -11.71
N LEU A 91 -0.23 -5.41 -10.40
CA LEU A 91 0.94 -5.89 -9.68
C LEU A 91 1.06 -7.41 -9.75
N ILE A 92 -0.04 -8.13 -9.54
CA ILE A 92 -0.10 -9.60 -9.67
C ILE A 92 0.34 -10.02 -11.08
N PHE A 93 -0.28 -9.44 -12.10
CA PHE A 93 0.00 -9.78 -13.49
C PHE A 93 1.46 -9.53 -13.88
N GLN A 94 1.98 -8.35 -13.54
CA GLN A 94 3.37 -7.98 -13.86
C GLN A 94 4.37 -8.86 -13.11
N HIS A 95 4.13 -9.17 -11.84
CA HIS A 95 5.01 -10.04 -11.06
C HIS A 95 5.01 -11.47 -11.57
N GLU A 96 3.85 -12.00 -11.97
CA GLU A 96 3.77 -13.33 -12.57
C GLU A 96 4.47 -13.39 -13.94
N ASP A 97 4.33 -12.37 -14.78
CA ASP A 97 5.05 -12.26 -16.04
C ASP A 97 6.58 -12.18 -15.82
N PHE A 98 6.99 -11.37 -14.84
CA PHE A 98 8.38 -11.28 -14.42
C PHE A 98 8.95 -12.64 -13.97
N LYS A 99 8.22 -13.36 -13.11
CA LYS A 99 8.61 -14.72 -12.68
C LYS A 99 8.75 -15.67 -13.85
N LYS A 100 7.82 -15.63 -14.81
CA LYS A 100 7.86 -16.47 -16.01
C LYS A 100 9.08 -16.18 -16.88
N LYS A 101 9.37 -14.88 -17.13
CA LYS A 101 10.47 -14.45 -18.00
C LYS A 101 11.84 -14.66 -17.36
N HIS A 102 12.01 -14.28 -16.11
CA HIS A 102 13.31 -14.20 -15.47
C HIS A 102 13.61 -15.35 -14.50
N LYS A 103 12.60 -16.18 -14.17
CA LYS A 103 12.71 -17.23 -13.15
C LYS A 103 13.22 -16.70 -11.80
N MET A 104 12.81 -15.47 -11.51
CA MET A 104 13.11 -14.74 -10.26
C MET A 104 11.83 -14.15 -9.69
N GLU A 105 11.85 -13.79 -8.44
CA GLU A 105 10.77 -13.09 -7.75
C GLU A 105 11.28 -11.79 -7.13
N LEU A 106 10.39 -10.82 -6.96
CA LEU A 106 10.66 -9.58 -6.26
C LEU A 106 10.16 -9.69 -4.83
N ARG A 107 10.98 -9.22 -3.89
CA ARG A 107 10.58 -8.96 -2.51
C ARG A 107 10.86 -7.50 -2.18
N CYS A 108 10.05 -6.95 -1.29
CA CYS A 108 10.10 -5.54 -0.94
C CYS A 108 9.89 -5.34 0.55
N GLY A 109 10.72 -4.48 1.16
CA GLY A 109 10.47 -3.83 2.44
C GLY A 109 10.01 -2.41 2.19
N THR A 110 9.13 -1.90 3.02
CA THR A 110 8.62 -0.53 2.91
C THR A 110 8.87 0.22 4.20
N GLU A 111 9.34 1.45 4.08
CA GLU A 111 9.61 2.41 5.14
C GLU A 111 8.65 3.59 4.99
N PRO A 112 7.42 3.50 5.53
CA PRO A 112 6.40 4.50 5.37
C PRO A 112 6.48 5.56 6.46
N GLU A 113 6.94 6.74 6.14
CA GLU A 113 6.85 7.90 7.01
C GLU A 113 5.46 8.52 6.96
N MET A 114 4.98 9.01 8.08
CA MET A 114 3.70 9.69 8.19
C MET A 114 3.69 10.63 9.39
N MET A 115 2.80 11.61 9.37
CA MET A 115 2.67 12.56 10.48
C MET A 115 1.38 12.31 11.26
N TRP A 116 1.51 12.25 12.58
CA TRP A 116 0.38 12.31 13.51
C TRP A 116 0.09 13.78 13.78
N LEU A 117 -1.10 14.24 13.43
CA LEU A 117 -1.49 15.63 13.56
C LEU A 117 -2.56 15.77 14.64
N LYS A 118 -2.43 16.82 15.45
CA LYS A 118 -3.48 17.25 16.37
C LYS A 118 -4.59 17.93 15.56
N LYS A 119 -5.74 18.05 16.17
CA LYS A 119 -6.86 18.86 15.68
C LYS A 119 -6.90 20.16 16.47
N ASP A 120 -7.18 21.25 15.79
CA ASP A 120 -7.54 22.52 16.42
C ASP A 120 -9.00 22.49 16.93
N GLU A 121 -9.48 23.58 17.47
CA GLU A 121 -10.85 23.72 17.99
C GLU A 121 -11.92 23.50 16.90
N ASP A 122 -11.60 23.81 15.65
CA ASP A 122 -12.48 23.58 14.49
C ASP A 122 -12.33 22.16 13.93
N GLY A 123 -11.47 21.32 14.48
CA GLY A 123 -11.17 19.97 14.01
C GLY A 123 -10.23 19.92 12.80
N LYS A 124 -9.60 21.04 12.43
CA LYS A 124 -8.64 21.11 11.33
C LYS A 124 -7.27 20.58 11.79
N PRO A 125 -6.46 20.03 10.86
CA PRO A 125 -5.14 19.55 11.20
C PRO A 125 -4.21 20.69 11.58
N ASN A 126 -3.49 20.51 12.69
CA ASN A 126 -2.34 21.33 13.07
C ASN A 126 -1.16 20.44 13.45
N GLY A 127 0.07 20.91 13.29
CA GLY A 127 1.27 20.17 13.64
C GLY A 127 1.27 19.78 15.11
N GLY A 128 1.04 20.73 16.00
CA GLY A 128 0.76 20.54 17.43
C GLY A 128 1.82 19.84 18.27
N PHE A 129 2.83 19.27 17.65
CA PHE A 129 3.98 18.64 18.29
C PHE A 129 5.21 19.55 18.16
N SER A 130 6.17 19.43 19.07
CA SER A 130 7.43 20.12 18.95
C SER A 130 8.22 19.59 17.75
N ASN A 131 9.15 20.37 17.25
CA ASN A 131 9.97 20.06 16.10
C ASN A 131 11.46 19.92 16.50
N PRO A 132 11.83 18.88 17.26
CA PRO A 132 13.22 18.56 17.52
C PRO A 132 13.85 17.89 16.31
N TYR A 133 15.14 17.63 16.38
CA TYR A 133 15.82 16.76 15.41
C TYR A 133 15.27 15.32 15.49
N CYS A 134 15.39 14.56 14.38
CA CYS A 134 15.02 13.16 14.34
C CYS A 134 15.71 12.32 15.43
N TYR A 135 15.14 11.15 15.72
CA TYR A 135 15.59 10.20 16.75
C TYR A 135 15.56 10.76 18.18
N HIS A 136 14.67 11.74 18.43
CA HIS A 136 14.53 12.35 19.76
C HIS A 136 13.63 11.51 20.64
N ILE A 137 14.19 10.94 21.70
CA ILE A 137 13.50 9.94 22.53
C ILE A 137 12.24 10.50 23.23
N ASP A 138 12.26 11.71 23.74
CA ASP A 138 11.11 12.30 24.42
C ASP A 138 9.94 12.55 23.45
N GLN A 139 10.24 12.86 22.18
CA GLN A 139 9.20 13.03 21.17
C GLN A 139 8.61 11.68 20.75
N PHE A 140 9.44 10.66 20.65
CA PHE A 140 8.97 9.30 20.44
C PHE A 140 8.09 8.84 21.61
N GLU A 141 8.52 9.08 22.86
CA GLU A 141 7.75 8.77 24.07
C GLU A 141 6.42 9.51 24.13
N SER A 142 6.36 10.75 23.64
CA SER A 142 5.10 11.53 23.62
C SER A 142 4.01 10.87 22.76
N LEU A 143 4.41 10.09 21.75
CA LEU A 143 3.53 9.34 20.87
C LEU A 143 3.44 7.84 21.24
N ARG A 144 4.09 7.40 22.33
CA ARG A 144 4.12 6.00 22.71
C ARG A 144 2.74 5.32 22.79
N PRO A 145 1.70 5.90 23.42
CA PRO A 145 0.39 5.25 23.42
C PRO A 145 -0.17 5.01 22.02
N VAL A 146 0.11 5.91 21.09
CA VAL A 146 -0.36 5.87 19.72
C VAL A 146 0.35 4.75 18.95
N PHE A 147 1.68 4.76 18.89
CA PHE A 147 2.41 3.74 18.14
C PHE A 147 2.29 2.35 18.77
N MET A 148 2.20 2.22 20.08
CA MET A 148 1.94 0.94 20.73
C MET A 148 0.59 0.35 20.31
N LYS A 149 -0.44 1.19 20.14
CA LYS A 149 -1.73 0.74 19.63
C LYS A 149 -1.64 0.34 18.14
N VAL A 150 -0.84 1.05 17.34
CA VAL A 150 -0.55 0.64 15.96
C VAL A 150 0.12 -0.74 15.93
N LEU A 151 1.14 -0.96 16.77
CA LEU A 151 1.84 -2.25 16.84
C LEU A 151 0.90 -3.40 17.24
N GLU A 152 0.04 -3.18 18.24
CA GLU A 152 -0.95 -4.16 18.68
C GLU A 152 -1.87 -4.59 17.53
N TYR A 153 -2.43 -3.62 16.80
CA TYR A 153 -3.29 -3.90 15.67
C TYR A 153 -2.56 -4.49 14.46
N ALA A 154 -1.35 -4.01 14.22
CA ALA A 154 -0.51 -4.51 13.14
C ALA A 154 -0.16 -5.99 13.34
N GLN A 155 0.29 -6.38 14.52
CA GLN A 155 0.56 -7.77 14.87
C GLN A 155 -0.70 -8.65 14.74
N ALA A 156 -1.83 -8.17 15.23
CA ALA A 156 -3.09 -8.89 15.12
C ALA A 156 -3.56 -9.07 13.66
N MET A 157 -3.11 -8.20 12.74
CA MET A 157 -3.41 -8.26 11.31
C MET A 157 -2.27 -8.84 10.46
N GLY A 158 -1.27 -9.45 11.08
CA GLY A 158 -0.21 -10.18 10.41
C GLY A 158 0.92 -9.33 9.83
N LEU A 159 1.10 -8.10 10.33
CA LEU A 159 2.29 -7.30 10.05
C LEU A 159 3.35 -7.59 11.13
N ASP A 160 4.48 -8.12 10.69
CA ASP A 160 5.61 -8.43 11.56
C ASP A 160 6.48 -7.17 11.74
N MET A 161 6.09 -6.33 12.69
CA MET A 161 6.71 -5.03 12.94
C MET A 161 8.10 -5.22 13.58
N ILE A 162 9.11 -4.51 13.07
CA ILE A 162 10.51 -4.71 13.46
C ILE A 162 11.20 -3.45 13.98
N GLN A 163 10.75 -2.26 13.58
CA GLN A 163 11.41 -1.01 13.93
C GLN A 163 10.41 0.13 13.98
N GLY A 164 10.72 1.15 14.77
CA GLY A 164 10.00 2.40 14.79
C GLY A 164 10.95 3.55 15.09
N ASP A 165 10.86 4.62 14.30
CA ASP A 165 11.72 5.80 14.40
C ASP A 165 10.88 7.07 14.57
N HIS A 166 11.41 7.99 15.38
CA HIS A 166 10.96 9.38 15.38
C HIS A 166 11.66 10.13 14.26
N GLU A 167 10.88 10.68 13.35
CA GLU A 167 11.36 11.40 12.18
C GLU A 167 11.48 12.91 12.40
N ASP A 168 11.97 13.63 11.40
CA ASP A 168 12.41 15.03 11.53
C ASP A 168 11.25 16.05 11.61
N ALA A 169 10.08 15.75 11.03
CA ALA A 169 8.94 16.66 11.10
C ALA A 169 8.11 16.47 12.38
N PRO A 170 7.38 17.50 12.83
CA PRO A 170 6.57 17.42 14.04
C PRO A 170 5.54 16.29 13.99
N GLY A 171 5.61 15.36 14.94
CA GLY A 171 4.72 14.21 15.02
C GLY A 171 4.93 13.17 13.91
N GLN A 172 6.06 13.24 13.22
CA GLN A 172 6.40 12.29 12.17
C GLN A 172 7.01 11.02 12.78
N LEU A 173 6.49 9.87 12.38
CA LEU A 173 6.99 8.55 12.73
C LEU A 173 7.14 7.70 11.49
N GLU A 174 8.12 6.82 11.53
CA GLU A 174 8.28 5.69 10.63
C GLU A 174 8.14 4.39 11.42
N LEU A 175 7.28 3.47 10.99
CA LEU A 175 7.09 2.18 11.63
C LEU A 175 7.19 1.08 10.56
N ASN A 176 8.19 0.23 10.71
CA ASN A 176 8.60 -0.73 9.69
C ASN A 176 8.23 -2.16 10.05
N TRP A 177 8.01 -2.97 9.02
CA TRP A 177 7.77 -4.41 9.11
C TRP A 177 8.72 -5.20 8.23
N THR A 178 8.84 -6.50 8.49
CA THR A 178 9.70 -7.39 7.70
C THR A 178 9.32 -7.38 6.22
N TYR A 179 10.32 -7.38 5.35
CA TYR A 179 10.12 -7.51 3.91
C TYR A 179 9.44 -8.83 3.56
N ASP A 180 8.71 -8.85 2.46
CA ASP A 180 8.00 -10.04 1.97
C ASP A 180 7.87 -10.00 0.44
N ASP A 181 7.13 -10.95 -0.12
CA ASP A 181 6.65 -10.89 -1.51
C ASP A 181 6.04 -9.51 -1.82
N ILE A 182 6.29 -9.02 -3.02
CA ILE A 182 5.93 -7.65 -3.41
C ILE A 182 4.43 -7.37 -3.28
N LEU A 183 3.57 -8.36 -3.59
CA LEU A 183 2.11 -8.21 -3.45
C LEU A 183 1.72 -8.14 -1.97
N ARG A 184 2.25 -9.06 -1.16
CA ARG A 184 1.96 -9.06 0.28
C ARG A 184 2.44 -7.77 0.96
N ASN A 185 3.59 -7.25 0.56
CA ASN A 185 4.09 -5.99 1.07
C ASN A 185 3.21 -4.80 0.67
N ALA A 186 2.71 -4.75 -0.56
CA ALA A 186 1.75 -3.73 -1.00
C ALA A 186 0.42 -3.79 -0.22
N ASP A 187 -0.10 -5.01 0.02
CA ASP A 187 -1.29 -5.22 0.85
C ASP A 187 -1.03 -4.80 2.32
N ARG A 188 0.17 -5.04 2.86
CA ARG A 188 0.59 -4.58 4.19
C ARG A 188 0.62 -3.06 4.30
N LEU A 189 1.13 -2.35 3.31
CA LEU A 189 1.12 -0.89 3.30
C LEU A 189 -0.30 -0.33 3.36
N SER A 190 -1.21 -0.89 2.56
CA SER A 190 -2.63 -0.52 2.59
C SER A 190 -3.28 -0.82 3.94
N THR A 191 -2.92 -1.96 4.54
CA THR A 191 -3.38 -2.38 5.88
C THR A 191 -2.85 -1.42 6.96
N TYR A 192 -1.57 -1.07 6.90
CA TYR A 192 -0.94 -0.13 7.82
C TYR A 192 -1.65 1.24 7.82
N ARG A 193 -1.95 1.77 6.63
CA ARG A 193 -2.73 3.02 6.50
C ARG A 193 -4.11 2.92 7.14
N GLN A 194 -4.78 1.79 6.99
CA GLN A 194 -6.09 1.53 7.63
C GLN A 194 -5.95 1.50 9.16
N ILE A 195 -4.93 0.83 9.68
CA ILE A 195 -4.63 0.75 11.11
C ILE A 195 -4.36 2.15 11.68
N CYS A 196 -3.47 2.91 11.06
CA CYS A 196 -3.15 4.28 11.48
C CYS A 196 -4.40 5.18 11.48
N ALA A 197 -5.25 5.10 10.47
CA ALA A 197 -6.50 5.84 10.42
C ALA A 197 -7.47 5.44 11.56
N GLN A 198 -7.50 4.16 11.94
CA GLN A 198 -8.29 3.69 13.07
C GLN A 198 -7.73 4.20 14.41
N VAL A 199 -6.44 4.05 14.63
CA VAL A 199 -5.77 4.53 15.83
C VAL A 199 -5.91 6.06 15.97
N ALA A 200 -5.78 6.80 14.86
CA ALA A 200 -5.99 8.25 14.86
C ALA A 200 -7.39 8.62 15.37
N ARG A 201 -8.43 7.88 15.00
CA ARG A 201 -9.79 8.09 15.54
C ARG A 201 -9.87 7.84 17.04
N GLU A 202 -9.22 6.81 17.54
CA GLU A 202 -9.21 6.44 18.96
C GLU A 202 -8.49 7.48 19.84
N PHE A 203 -7.45 8.12 19.30
CA PHE A 203 -6.66 9.13 20.00
C PHE A 203 -7.03 10.58 19.65
N ASN A 204 -8.12 10.79 18.91
CA ASN A 204 -8.53 12.11 18.41
C ASN A 204 -7.44 12.86 17.64
N LEU A 205 -6.67 12.11 16.85
CA LEU A 205 -5.62 12.60 15.95
C LEU A 205 -6.05 12.49 14.50
N ILE A 206 -5.16 12.92 13.59
CA ILE A 206 -5.23 12.69 12.16
C ILE A 206 -3.98 11.92 11.74
N ALA A 207 -4.13 10.78 11.09
CA ALA A 207 -3.05 10.07 10.42
C ALA A 207 -2.84 10.67 9.03
N CYS A 208 -1.78 11.43 8.85
CA CYS A 208 -1.48 12.16 7.62
C CYS A 208 -0.38 11.46 6.82
N PHE A 209 -0.74 10.93 5.66
CA PHE A 209 0.18 10.30 4.70
C PHE A 209 0.50 11.21 3.51
N MET A 210 0.21 12.51 3.61
CA MET A 210 0.66 13.47 2.59
C MET A 210 2.17 13.61 2.63
N THR A 211 2.79 13.63 1.46
CA THR A 211 4.24 13.79 1.34
C THR A 211 4.73 15.10 1.97
N LYS A 212 4.01 16.20 1.78
CA LYS A 212 4.38 17.52 2.29
C LYS A 212 3.16 18.28 2.79
N PRO A 213 2.63 17.96 3.99
CA PRO A 213 1.44 18.65 4.50
C PRO A 213 1.71 20.09 4.95
N PHE A 214 2.94 20.39 5.38
CA PHE A 214 3.36 21.72 5.83
C PHE A 214 4.63 22.18 5.13
N MET A 215 4.70 23.48 4.85
CA MET A 215 5.93 24.12 4.38
C MET A 215 6.92 24.31 5.52
N GLY A 216 8.22 24.28 5.21
CA GLY A 216 9.29 24.54 6.18
C GLY A 216 9.66 23.37 7.10
N VAL A 217 9.03 22.20 6.94
CA VAL A 217 9.39 20.96 7.65
C VAL A 217 9.77 19.86 6.66
N SER A 218 10.35 18.78 7.14
CA SER A 218 10.70 17.62 6.30
C SER A 218 9.46 16.96 5.70
N ALA A 219 9.61 16.38 4.52
CA ALA A 219 8.56 15.65 3.85
C ALA A 219 8.49 14.21 4.39
N SER A 220 7.34 13.55 4.19
CA SER A 220 7.19 12.11 4.47
C SER A 220 7.54 11.30 3.23
N GLY A 221 8.54 10.43 3.36
CA GLY A 221 8.93 9.44 2.36
C GLY A 221 8.05 8.18 2.43
N CYS A 222 8.19 7.34 1.43
CA CYS A 222 7.70 5.96 1.45
C CYS A 222 8.68 5.14 0.63
N HIS A 223 9.78 4.77 1.27
CA HIS A 223 10.87 4.08 0.59
C HIS A 223 10.50 2.60 0.36
N HIS A 224 10.89 2.10 -0.81
CA HIS A 224 10.67 0.70 -1.20
C HIS A 224 12.01 0.02 -1.47
N ASN A 225 12.49 -0.72 -0.49
CA ASN A 225 13.74 -1.49 -0.59
C ASN A 225 13.45 -2.82 -1.28
N THR A 226 13.81 -2.92 -2.55
CA THR A 226 13.48 -4.08 -3.38
C THR A 226 14.68 -4.99 -3.57
N SER A 227 14.47 -6.30 -3.47
CA SER A 227 15.47 -7.35 -3.69
C SER A 227 14.98 -8.40 -4.70
N LEU A 228 15.93 -9.05 -5.37
CA LEU A 228 15.68 -10.09 -6.38
C LEU A 228 16.04 -11.45 -5.81
N TRP A 229 15.12 -12.41 -5.96
CA TRP A 229 15.24 -13.72 -5.36
C TRP A 229 15.12 -14.84 -6.41
N LYS A 230 15.96 -15.86 -6.29
CA LYS A 230 15.90 -17.06 -7.12
C LYS A 230 16.12 -18.30 -6.26
N GLY A 231 15.16 -19.23 -6.28
CA GLY A 231 15.23 -20.45 -5.49
C GLY A 231 15.37 -20.17 -3.98
N GLY A 232 14.67 -19.17 -3.46
CA GLY A 232 14.69 -18.79 -2.05
C GLY A 232 15.94 -18.05 -1.58
N LYS A 233 16.81 -17.61 -2.50
CA LYS A 233 18.05 -16.88 -2.18
C LYS A 233 18.08 -15.53 -2.88
N ASP A 234 18.51 -14.50 -2.15
CA ASP A 234 18.79 -13.20 -2.74
C ASP A 234 19.94 -13.33 -3.76
N VAL A 235 19.70 -12.80 -4.95
CA VAL A 235 20.65 -12.89 -6.07
C VAL A 235 21.08 -11.51 -6.59
N VAL A 236 20.74 -10.45 -5.89
CA VAL A 236 21.03 -9.07 -6.33
C VAL A 236 22.52 -8.87 -6.66
N ASN A 237 23.41 -9.41 -5.86
CA ASN A 237 24.87 -9.32 -6.06
C ASN A 237 25.41 -10.24 -7.17
N LYS A 238 24.56 -11.10 -7.76
CA LYS A 238 24.94 -12.04 -8.83
C LYS A 238 24.37 -11.63 -10.19
N ILE A 239 23.69 -10.49 -10.26
CA ILE A 239 23.04 -10.02 -11.47
C ILE A 239 24.07 -9.29 -12.33
N VAL A 240 24.05 -9.57 -13.62
CA VAL A 240 24.85 -8.85 -14.61
C VAL A 240 24.34 -7.42 -14.74
N TYR A 241 25.19 -6.47 -14.47
CA TYR A 241 24.90 -5.07 -14.66
C TYR A 241 24.94 -4.70 -16.14
N ASP A 242 24.00 -3.90 -16.56
CA ASP A 242 24.01 -3.31 -17.89
C ASP A 242 25.17 -2.31 -18.00
N LYS A 243 26.19 -2.66 -18.81
CA LYS A 243 27.37 -1.82 -19.03
C LYS A 243 27.17 -0.78 -20.14
N ALA A 244 26.16 -0.93 -20.95
CA ALA A 244 25.93 -0.15 -22.17
C ALA A 244 24.46 0.33 -22.34
N GLY A 245 23.60 0.11 -21.35
CA GLY A 245 22.20 0.51 -21.38
C GLY A 245 21.99 1.98 -21.03
N ASP A 246 20.74 2.40 -21.07
CA ASP A 246 20.32 3.79 -20.78
C ASP A 246 20.52 4.17 -19.31
N LEU A 247 20.73 3.19 -18.43
CA LEU A 247 21.06 3.39 -17.01
C LEU A 247 22.31 2.59 -16.63
N PRO A 248 23.51 3.12 -16.96
CA PRO A 248 24.77 2.45 -16.65
C PRO A 248 24.91 2.15 -15.16
N GLY A 249 25.29 0.90 -14.83
CA GLY A 249 25.45 0.45 -13.44
C GLY A 249 24.18 -0.11 -12.79
N MET A 250 23.04 -0.11 -13.50
CA MET A 250 21.83 -0.78 -13.04
C MET A 250 21.79 -2.23 -13.54
N PRO A 251 21.25 -3.19 -12.75
CA PRO A 251 20.99 -4.53 -13.26
C PRO A 251 20.04 -4.49 -14.48
N GLN A 252 20.32 -5.25 -15.53
CA GLN A 252 19.46 -5.31 -16.72
C GLN A 252 17.98 -5.58 -16.41
N VAL A 253 17.72 -6.42 -15.43
CA VAL A 253 16.38 -6.73 -14.94
C VAL A 253 15.67 -5.48 -14.36
N TRP A 254 16.39 -4.62 -13.68
CA TRP A 254 15.85 -3.37 -13.15
C TRP A 254 15.57 -2.36 -14.25
N THR A 255 16.42 -2.28 -15.26
CA THR A 255 16.21 -1.44 -16.43
C THR A 255 14.88 -1.82 -17.10
N CYS A 256 14.60 -3.11 -17.31
CA CYS A 256 13.32 -3.56 -17.84
C CYS A 256 12.12 -3.15 -16.98
N LEU A 257 12.23 -3.21 -15.66
CA LEU A 257 11.15 -2.82 -14.74
C LEU A 257 10.88 -1.31 -14.78
N LEU A 258 11.92 -0.49 -14.85
CA LEU A 258 11.80 0.96 -14.91
C LEU A 258 11.18 1.44 -16.22
N TYR A 259 11.49 0.81 -17.35
CA TYR A 259 10.93 1.17 -18.66
C TYR A 259 9.48 0.71 -18.87
N THR A 260 9.02 -0.27 -18.11
CA THR A 260 7.63 -0.74 -18.20
C THR A 260 6.70 -0.03 -17.21
N SER A 261 7.25 0.72 -16.26
CA SER A 261 6.47 1.53 -15.33
C SER A 261 6.36 2.95 -15.88
N PRO A 262 5.14 3.51 -16.04
CA PRO A 262 5.01 4.92 -16.42
C PRO A 262 5.70 5.78 -15.36
N SER A 263 6.67 6.57 -15.81
CA SER A 263 7.39 7.50 -14.94
C SER A 263 6.44 8.63 -14.53
N PRO A 264 6.37 9.01 -13.25
CA PRO A 264 5.59 10.17 -12.83
C PRO A 264 6.24 11.52 -13.21
N ARG A 265 7.17 11.54 -14.17
CA ARG A 265 7.95 12.74 -14.52
C ARG A 265 7.47 13.49 -15.76
N ASP A 266 6.33 13.15 -16.33
CA ASP A 266 5.74 13.91 -17.45
C ASP A 266 4.40 14.54 -17.06
#